data_205736f651b581559562de5e7a383279
#
_entry.id   205736f651b581559562de5e7a383279
#
_cell.length_a   1.000
_cell.length_b   1.000
_cell.length_c   1.000
_cell.angle_alpha   90.00
_cell.angle_beta   90.00
_cell.angle_gamma   90.00
#
_symmetry.space_group_name_H-M   'P 1'
#
loop_
_entity.id
_entity.type
_entity.pdbx_description
1 polymer ?
#
loop_
_entity_poly.entity_id
_entity_poly.type
_entity_poly.pdbx_seq_one_letter_code
_entity_poly.pdbx_strand_id
1 'polypeptide(L)'
;MIVLLAKVAFALVFIAVAYVLYGFVHRYRQSSLKFLKGPTSKSLLFGADYDIMHQKEIGLLENKWFKEYGTAFRATTYYSEDMLIVADPQALQYICHTSGYRFPKPQDFYQVAGFLMGRGLVTVEGEVHNRQRRALNPAFSLKQLRQFLELFQRSTAKLVTNWHDEFSDFSNGGSVINVTDWLPKITLDVIGESAFNYKFEALDGHENELGNVFRDMFLDSRIYPRKRQLLYRAFRHTLPSSVANFLLQFPTKEEKRFLGFLNASKRTAKPIFEKASIESKATEDSNEGKDILSILVRSNQELDPKKSLDNDEVLSQMATIILAGHETTASTSAWILYGLTKHPKDQAKLSQEIREMRERIGDRDPNPQDLDSMPFLNAVIKEALRMYPILQNITREAQSDDVIPLEFPVANVSGDEISQIPVRKGTRVTLSLGCYNRLPQVWGDDADEWKPERFINMPKKNTNLGVYANLMTFSAGIRGCIGWRFAVMELQAIIFGLLEKFEFCPPASGELDEIQAVPVGGAVPMKKGKWEEGRQMPLLIRARK
;
A
#
# COMPACT_ATOMS: atom_id res chain seq x y z
N MET A 1 14.71 -43.85 -27.23
CA MET A 1 14.87 -42.52 -26.63
C MET A 1 13.53 -41.83 -26.37
N ILE A 2 12.67 -41.64 -27.37
CA ILE A 2 11.34 -40.96 -27.24
C ILE A 2 10.41 -41.62 -26.19
N VAL A 3 10.30 -42.96 -26.23
CA VAL A 3 9.47 -43.73 -25.28
C VAL A 3 9.98 -43.62 -23.84
N LEU A 4 11.30 -43.55 -23.62
CA LEU A 4 11.90 -43.38 -22.31
C LEU A 4 11.63 -41.96 -21.80
N LEU A 5 11.79 -40.93 -22.63
CA LEU A 5 11.47 -39.55 -22.30
C LEU A 5 9.97 -39.37 -21.94
N ALA A 6 9.08 -40.00 -22.70
CA ALA A 6 7.65 -39.99 -22.42
C ALA A 6 7.32 -40.66 -21.08
N LYS A 7 7.94 -41.81 -20.75
CA LYS A 7 7.77 -42.46 -19.44
C LYS A 7 8.29 -41.63 -18.29
N VAL A 8 9.43 -40.98 -18.44
CA VAL A 8 9.99 -40.08 -17.43
C VAL A 8 9.10 -38.86 -17.23
N ALA A 9 8.63 -38.23 -18.31
CA ALA A 9 7.68 -37.12 -18.24
C ALA A 9 6.37 -37.52 -17.53
N PHE A 10 5.81 -38.68 -17.86
CA PHE A 10 4.60 -39.20 -17.21
C PHE A 10 4.84 -39.46 -15.71
N ALA A 11 5.96 -40.08 -15.34
CA ALA A 11 6.32 -40.30 -13.94
C ALA A 11 6.47 -38.98 -13.17
N LEU A 12 7.11 -37.96 -13.75
CA LEU A 12 7.24 -36.63 -13.13
C LEU A 12 5.89 -35.95 -12.93
N VAL A 13 4.98 -36.03 -13.92
CA VAL A 13 3.61 -35.49 -13.79
C VAL A 13 2.85 -36.24 -12.70
N PHE A 14 2.95 -37.57 -12.64
CA PHE A 14 2.29 -38.38 -11.62
C PHE A 14 2.79 -38.02 -10.21
N ILE A 15 4.12 -37.89 -10.03
CA ILE A 15 4.73 -37.49 -8.76
C ILE A 15 4.25 -36.08 -8.37
N ALA A 16 4.20 -35.13 -9.31
CA ALA A 16 3.72 -33.78 -9.04
C ALA A 16 2.24 -33.77 -8.61
N VAL A 17 1.38 -34.54 -9.28
CA VAL A 17 -0.03 -34.68 -8.91
C VAL A 17 -0.18 -35.32 -7.53
N ALA A 18 0.55 -36.43 -7.27
CA ALA A 18 0.53 -37.10 -5.97
C ALA A 18 0.99 -36.16 -4.84
N TYR A 19 2.03 -35.36 -5.07
CA TYR A 19 2.51 -34.36 -4.13
C TYR A 19 1.47 -33.27 -3.83
N VAL A 20 0.80 -32.75 -4.86
CA VAL A 20 -0.28 -31.77 -4.70
C VAL A 20 -1.45 -32.35 -3.91
N LEU A 21 -1.86 -33.58 -4.24
CA LEU A 21 -2.94 -34.29 -3.52
C LEU A 21 -2.57 -34.57 -2.06
N TYR A 22 -1.35 -35.02 -1.83
CA TYR A 22 -0.84 -35.20 -0.46
C TYR A 22 -0.87 -33.90 0.33
N GLY A 23 -0.35 -32.82 -0.27
CA GLY A 23 -0.37 -31.48 0.34
C GLY A 23 -1.78 -30.98 0.65
N PHE A 24 -2.74 -31.24 -0.25
CA PHE A 24 -4.17 -30.95 -0.03
C PHE A 24 -4.73 -31.70 1.18
N VAL A 25 -4.58 -33.03 1.20
CA VAL A 25 -5.09 -33.87 2.31
C VAL A 25 -4.45 -33.51 3.63
N HIS A 26 -3.14 -33.26 3.62
CA HIS A 26 -2.38 -32.90 4.81
C HIS A 26 -2.84 -31.55 5.40
N ARG A 27 -2.94 -30.48 4.58
CA ARG A 27 -3.42 -29.17 5.00
C ARG A 27 -4.87 -29.21 5.48
N TYR A 28 -5.74 -29.89 4.73
CA TYR A 28 -7.14 -30.07 5.12
C TYR A 28 -7.29 -30.77 6.49
N ARG A 29 -6.47 -31.80 6.76
CA ARG A 29 -6.51 -32.52 8.06
C ARG A 29 -5.91 -31.72 9.21
N GLN A 30 -4.93 -30.87 8.94
CA GLN A 30 -4.22 -30.12 9.97
C GLN A 30 -4.84 -28.77 10.31
N SER A 31 -5.89 -28.35 9.61
CA SER A 31 -6.53 -27.06 9.89
C SER A 31 -7.06 -27.00 11.31
N SER A 32 -6.57 -25.97 12.06
CA SER A 32 -7.05 -25.63 13.40
C SER A 32 -8.28 -24.72 13.38
N LEU A 33 -8.74 -24.27 12.20
CA LEU A 33 -9.76 -23.23 12.06
C LEU A 33 -11.17 -23.78 11.76
N LYS A 34 -11.36 -25.11 11.69
CA LYS A 34 -12.63 -25.73 11.29
C LYS A 34 -13.80 -25.42 12.23
N PHE A 35 -13.52 -25.05 13.45
CA PHE A 35 -14.52 -24.64 14.43
C PHE A 35 -15.07 -23.22 14.18
N LEU A 36 -14.37 -22.38 13.38
CA LEU A 36 -14.84 -21.05 13.03
C LEU A 36 -15.87 -21.09 11.91
N LYS A 37 -16.88 -20.23 12.03
CA LYS A 37 -17.78 -19.91 10.92
C LYS A 37 -17.03 -19.16 9.82
N GLY A 38 -17.62 -19.13 8.64
CA GLY A 38 -17.10 -18.36 7.52
C GLY A 38 -17.76 -18.70 6.19
N PRO A 39 -17.45 -17.99 5.11
CA PRO A 39 -18.06 -18.18 3.82
C PRO A 39 -17.75 -19.55 3.25
N THR A 40 -18.77 -20.16 2.62
CA THR A 40 -18.61 -21.38 1.86
C THR A 40 -17.98 -21.06 0.52
N SER A 41 -16.85 -21.70 0.22
CA SER A 41 -16.21 -21.55 -1.08
C SER A 41 -16.98 -22.28 -2.18
N LYS A 42 -17.16 -21.61 -3.32
CA LYS A 42 -17.74 -22.21 -4.54
C LYS A 42 -16.74 -23.09 -5.30
N SER A 43 -15.47 -23.04 -4.97
CA SER A 43 -14.40 -23.73 -5.65
C SER A 43 -13.42 -24.36 -4.67
N LEU A 44 -13.26 -25.67 -4.72
CA LEU A 44 -12.23 -26.38 -3.95
C LEU A 44 -10.81 -25.99 -4.41
N LEU A 45 -10.65 -25.58 -5.67
CA LEU A 45 -9.35 -25.28 -6.26
C LEU A 45 -8.88 -23.85 -5.95
N PHE A 46 -9.79 -22.87 -6.01
CA PHE A 46 -9.45 -21.46 -5.89
C PHE A 46 -9.86 -20.85 -4.54
N GLY A 47 -10.72 -21.56 -3.79
CA GLY A 47 -11.22 -21.01 -2.54
C GLY A 47 -11.96 -19.68 -2.72
N ALA A 48 -11.90 -18.83 -1.71
CA ALA A 48 -12.43 -17.47 -1.72
C ALA A 48 -11.54 -16.48 -2.51
N ASP A 49 -10.28 -16.85 -2.80
CA ASP A 49 -9.35 -15.94 -3.50
C ASP A 49 -9.87 -15.53 -4.87
N TYR A 50 -10.55 -16.46 -5.57
CA TYR A 50 -11.17 -16.12 -6.85
C TYR A 50 -12.24 -15.04 -6.71
N ASP A 51 -13.14 -15.18 -5.74
CA ASP A 51 -14.23 -14.23 -5.51
C ASP A 51 -13.69 -12.89 -5.03
N ILE A 52 -12.69 -12.89 -4.12
CA ILE A 52 -12.02 -11.67 -3.63
C ILE A 52 -11.32 -10.91 -4.77
N MET A 53 -10.63 -11.62 -5.67
CA MET A 53 -9.92 -10.99 -6.81
C MET A 53 -10.84 -10.56 -7.95
N HIS A 54 -12.09 -11.04 -7.98
CA HIS A 54 -13.08 -10.74 -9.02
C HIS A 54 -14.27 -9.93 -8.47
N GLN A 55 -14.18 -9.43 -7.23
CA GLN A 55 -15.21 -8.53 -6.70
C GLN A 55 -15.24 -7.19 -7.46
N LYS A 56 -16.41 -6.58 -7.56
CA LYS A 56 -16.61 -5.34 -8.32
C LYS A 56 -15.84 -4.18 -7.72
N GLU A 57 -15.77 -4.12 -6.40
CA GLU A 57 -15.07 -3.10 -5.63
C GLU A 57 -14.28 -3.78 -4.52
N ILE A 58 -13.08 -3.31 -4.26
CA ILE A 58 -12.18 -3.88 -3.26
C ILE A 58 -12.79 -3.75 -1.85
N GLY A 59 -12.77 -4.86 -1.10
CA GLY A 59 -13.30 -4.92 0.27
C GLY A 59 -14.81 -5.17 0.36
N LEU A 60 -15.54 -5.20 -0.75
CA LEU A 60 -17.01 -5.39 -0.76
C LEU A 60 -17.41 -6.73 -0.13
N LEU A 61 -16.73 -7.83 -0.52
CA LEU A 61 -17.01 -9.16 0.02
C LEU A 61 -16.57 -9.31 1.46
N GLU A 62 -15.38 -8.81 1.78
CA GLU A 62 -14.84 -8.86 3.14
C GLU A 62 -15.74 -8.09 4.11
N ASN A 63 -16.20 -6.88 3.77
CA ASN A 63 -17.14 -6.10 4.57
C ASN A 63 -18.46 -6.85 4.80
N LYS A 64 -18.99 -7.53 3.77
CA LYS A 64 -20.18 -8.37 3.91
C LYS A 64 -19.93 -9.51 4.90
N TRP A 65 -18.80 -10.20 4.78
CA TRP A 65 -18.47 -11.32 5.66
C TRP A 65 -18.21 -10.90 7.10
N PHE A 66 -17.59 -9.73 7.33
CA PHE A 66 -17.43 -9.18 8.68
C PHE A 66 -18.77 -8.83 9.33
N LYS A 67 -19.76 -8.35 8.57
CA LYS A 67 -21.13 -8.12 9.06
C LYS A 67 -21.85 -9.44 9.38
N GLU A 68 -21.55 -10.53 8.66
CA GLU A 68 -22.20 -11.82 8.82
C GLU A 68 -21.55 -12.71 9.91
N TYR A 69 -20.22 -12.72 9.99
CA TYR A 69 -19.47 -13.67 10.85
C TYR A 69 -18.77 -13.01 12.05
N GLY A 70 -18.80 -11.70 12.17
CA GLY A 70 -18.10 -10.97 13.22
C GLY A 70 -16.67 -10.59 12.85
N THR A 71 -15.86 -10.19 13.86
CA THR A 71 -14.54 -9.57 13.68
C THR A 71 -13.42 -10.55 13.27
N ALA A 72 -13.70 -11.85 13.28
CA ALA A 72 -12.78 -12.91 12.87
C ALA A 72 -13.56 -14.11 12.32
N PHE A 73 -13.13 -14.65 11.20
CA PHE A 73 -13.77 -15.80 10.56
C PHE A 73 -12.79 -16.61 9.71
N ARG A 74 -13.17 -17.86 9.41
CA ARG A 74 -12.42 -18.72 8.50
C ARG A 74 -12.82 -18.47 7.06
N ALA A 75 -11.85 -18.34 6.16
CA ALA A 75 -12.06 -18.48 4.72
C ALA A 75 -11.16 -19.60 4.17
N THR A 76 -11.47 -20.12 3.01
CA THR A 76 -10.61 -21.07 2.32
C THR A 76 -9.90 -20.35 1.16
N THR A 77 -8.63 -20.62 0.98
CA THR A 77 -7.80 -20.17 -0.14
C THR A 77 -7.58 -21.33 -1.13
N TYR A 78 -6.53 -21.26 -1.94
CA TYR A 78 -6.18 -22.31 -2.92
C TYR A 78 -6.12 -23.70 -2.30
N TYR A 79 -6.61 -24.69 -3.03
CA TYR A 79 -6.64 -26.10 -2.60
C TYR A 79 -7.31 -26.32 -1.24
N SER A 80 -8.36 -25.54 -0.95
CA SER A 80 -9.10 -25.60 0.32
C SER A 80 -8.24 -25.46 1.57
N GLU A 81 -7.13 -24.72 1.49
CA GLU A 81 -6.35 -24.33 2.65
C GLU A 81 -7.15 -23.32 3.48
N ASP A 82 -7.27 -23.55 4.77
CA ASP A 82 -7.97 -22.64 5.66
C ASP A 82 -7.09 -21.43 6.00
N MET A 83 -7.69 -20.25 5.99
CA MET A 83 -7.07 -18.97 6.34
C MET A 83 -7.97 -18.25 7.34
N LEU A 84 -7.37 -17.66 8.37
CA LEU A 84 -8.06 -16.75 9.29
C LEU A 84 -8.11 -15.36 8.65
N ILE A 85 -9.29 -14.75 8.57
CA ILE A 85 -9.45 -13.34 8.22
C ILE A 85 -9.86 -12.60 9.48
N VAL A 86 -9.16 -11.52 9.82
CA VAL A 86 -9.34 -10.82 11.09
C VAL A 86 -9.25 -9.31 10.93
N ALA A 87 -10.21 -8.60 11.58
CA ALA A 87 -10.23 -7.14 11.75
C ALA A 87 -10.39 -6.75 13.24
N ASP A 88 -10.35 -7.71 14.16
CA ASP A 88 -10.49 -7.50 15.60
C ASP A 88 -9.32 -6.67 16.16
N PRO A 89 -9.59 -5.58 16.92
CA PRO A 89 -8.53 -4.71 17.44
C PRO A 89 -7.48 -5.43 18.30
N GLN A 90 -7.90 -6.33 19.19
CA GLN A 90 -6.98 -7.05 20.08
C GLN A 90 -6.15 -8.07 19.31
N ALA A 91 -6.75 -8.75 18.32
CA ALA A 91 -6.03 -9.65 17.44
C ALA A 91 -4.98 -8.91 16.60
N LEU A 92 -5.35 -7.77 16.02
CA LEU A 92 -4.43 -6.93 15.26
C LEU A 92 -3.30 -6.39 16.15
N GLN A 93 -3.62 -5.93 17.37
CA GLN A 93 -2.63 -5.49 18.35
C GLN A 93 -1.68 -6.63 18.72
N TYR A 94 -2.21 -7.82 18.97
CA TYR A 94 -1.40 -9.00 19.29
C TYR A 94 -0.43 -9.34 18.15
N ILE A 95 -0.94 -9.46 16.93
CA ILE A 95 -0.15 -9.87 15.77
C ILE A 95 0.88 -8.81 15.37
N CYS A 96 0.53 -7.53 15.40
CA CYS A 96 1.39 -6.45 14.91
C CYS A 96 2.40 -5.94 15.94
N HIS A 97 2.05 -5.95 17.24
CA HIS A 97 2.87 -5.37 18.32
C HIS A 97 3.41 -6.44 19.27
N THR A 98 2.54 -7.25 19.89
CA THR A 98 2.92 -8.14 20.98
C THR A 98 3.71 -9.35 20.50
N SER A 99 3.34 -9.92 19.36
CA SER A 99 3.95 -11.15 18.85
C SER A 99 5.36 -10.95 18.27
N GLY A 100 5.78 -9.71 18.01
CA GLY A 100 7.06 -9.44 17.37
C GLY A 100 7.14 -10.05 15.96
N TYR A 101 8.13 -10.90 15.72
CA TYR A 101 8.33 -11.61 14.44
C TYR A 101 7.68 -13.00 14.38
N ARG A 102 6.80 -13.38 15.33
CA ARG A 102 6.12 -14.70 15.30
C ARG A 102 5.10 -14.85 14.17
N PHE A 103 4.63 -13.71 13.62
CA PHE A 103 3.73 -13.67 12.45
C PHE A 103 4.39 -12.90 11.30
N PRO A 104 5.38 -13.52 10.60
CA PRO A 104 5.98 -12.93 9.41
C PRO A 104 5.01 -12.90 8.23
N LYS A 105 5.43 -12.33 7.11
CA LYS A 105 4.77 -12.54 5.83
C LYS A 105 4.96 -13.99 5.38
N PRO A 106 4.05 -14.56 4.57
CA PRO A 106 4.21 -15.92 4.06
C PRO A 106 5.51 -16.10 3.26
N GLN A 107 6.07 -17.31 3.31
CA GLN A 107 7.34 -17.60 2.64
C GLN A 107 7.31 -17.38 1.13
N ASP A 108 6.21 -17.75 0.47
CA ASP A 108 6.00 -17.53 -0.96
C ASP A 108 5.98 -16.03 -1.33
N PHE A 109 5.50 -15.16 -0.42
CA PHE A 109 5.63 -13.71 -0.60
C PHE A 109 7.10 -13.28 -0.66
N TYR A 110 7.93 -13.71 0.28
CA TYR A 110 9.35 -13.32 0.30
C TYR A 110 10.11 -13.81 -0.93
N GLN A 111 9.83 -15.04 -1.38
CA GLN A 111 10.44 -15.61 -2.58
C GLN A 111 10.13 -14.77 -3.83
N VAL A 112 8.84 -14.47 -4.05
CA VAL A 112 8.41 -13.72 -5.23
C VAL A 112 8.78 -12.25 -5.13
N ALA A 113 8.48 -11.61 -4.01
CA ALA A 113 8.74 -10.19 -3.83
C ALA A 113 10.23 -9.89 -3.76
N GLY A 114 11.02 -10.73 -3.11
CA GLY A 114 12.48 -10.60 -3.08
C GLY A 114 13.12 -10.72 -4.46
N PHE A 115 12.62 -11.64 -5.29
CA PHE A 115 13.07 -11.78 -6.66
C PHE A 115 12.69 -10.56 -7.54
N LEU A 116 11.47 -10.03 -7.37
CA LEU A 116 10.93 -8.97 -8.23
C LEU A 116 11.34 -7.55 -7.79
N MET A 117 11.58 -7.33 -6.51
CA MET A 117 11.82 -6.01 -5.91
C MET A 117 13.18 -5.89 -5.21
N GLY A 118 13.98 -6.95 -5.20
CA GLY A 118 15.25 -6.99 -4.51
C GLY A 118 15.10 -7.16 -2.99
N ARG A 119 16.25 -7.09 -2.27
CA ARG A 119 16.33 -7.30 -0.81
C ARG A 119 16.13 -6.02 0.00
N GLY A 120 15.05 -5.27 -0.32
CA GLY A 120 14.66 -4.06 0.40
C GLY A 120 13.82 -4.33 1.64
N LEU A 121 13.50 -3.28 2.42
CA LEU A 121 12.79 -3.33 3.71
C LEU A 121 11.47 -4.13 3.65
N VAL A 122 10.75 -4.07 2.54
CA VAL A 122 9.45 -4.76 2.37
C VAL A 122 9.63 -6.27 2.19
N THR A 123 10.77 -6.70 1.63
CA THR A 123 11.00 -8.07 1.16
C THR A 123 11.91 -8.89 2.08
N VAL A 124 12.36 -8.33 3.19
CA VAL A 124 13.23 -9.01 4.16
C VAL A 124 12.54 -9.21 5.51
N GLU A 125 13.10 -10.09 6.36
CA GLU A 125 12.51 -10.55 7.60
C GLU A 125 13.48 -10.60 8.78
N GLY A 126 12.90 -10.70 9.98
CA GLY A 126 13.64 -10.94 11.21
C GLY A 126 14.73 -9.90 11.47
N GLU A 127 15.93 -10.37 11.78
CA GLU A 127 17.08 -9.49 12.06
C GLU A 127 17.51 -8.66 10.86
N VAL A 128 17.35 -9.17 9.64
CA VAL A 128 17.67 -8.40 8.42
C VAL A 128 16.73 -7.21 8.29
N HIS A 129 15.43 -7.41 8.49
CA HIS A 129 14.46 -6.31 8.51
C HIS A 129 14.76 -5.30 9.62
N ASN A 130 15.05 -5.78 10.84
CA ASN A 130 15.36 -4.91 11.98
C ASN A 130 16.59 -4.03 11.69
N ARG A 131 17.65 -4.64 11.13
CA ARG A 131 18.87 -3.94 10.70
C ARG A 131 18.59 -2.88 9.65
N GLN A 132 17.89 -3.23 8.56
CA GLN A 132 17.54 -2.29 7.50
C GLN A 132 16.65 -1.15 8.01
N ARG A 133 15.67 -1.47 8.87
CA ARG A 133 14.79 -0.45 9.44
C ARG A 133 15.55 0.54 10.32
N ARG A 134 16.50 0.07 11.13
CA ARG A 134 17.35 0.94 11.94
C ARG A 134 18.20 1.89 11.09
N ALA A 135 18.77 1.40 10.00
CA ALA A 135 19.55 2.21 9.07
C ALA A 135 18.71 3.30 8.35
N LEU A 136 17.43 2.99 8.06
CA LEU A 136 16.51 3.92 7.40
C LEU A 136 15.83 4.93 8.35
N ASN A 137 15.62 4.59 9.62
CA ASN A 137 14.88 5.44 10.56
C ASN A 137 15.37 6.91 10.64
N PRO A 138 16.69 7.22 10.62
CA PRO A 138 17.17 8.60 10.65
C PRO A 138 16.64 9.45 9.49
N ALA A 139 16.56 8.87 8.29
CA ALA A 139 16.07 9.54 7.08
C ALA A 139 14.56 9.89 7.15
N PHE A 140 13.79 9.15 7.95
CA PHE A 140 12.36 9.38 8.18
C PHE A 140 12.06 10.06 9.53
N SER A 141 13.08 10.65 10.17
CA SER A 141 12.89 11.45 11.39
C SER A 141 12.12 12.75 11.10
N LEU A 142 11.34 13.24 12.09
CA LEU A 142 10.55 14.46 11.93
C LEU A 142 11.43 15.67 11.55
N LYS A 143 12.65 15.76 12.11
CA LYS A 143 13.62 16.82 11.80
C LYS A 143 13.97 16.82 10.30
N GLN A 144 14.23 15.62 9.74
CA GLN A 144 14.58 15.46 8.34
C GLN A 144 13.38 15.74 7.42
N LEU A 145 12.21 15.20 7.75
CA LEU A 145 11.01 15.35 6.92
C LEU A 145 10.56 16.82 6.78
N ARG A 146 10.74 17.64 7.80
CA ARG A 146 10.43 19.08 7.72
C ARG A 146 11.20 19.81 6.62
N GLN A 147 12.35 19.32 6.22
CA GLN A 147 13.16 19.92 5.15
C GLN A 147 12.58 19.64 3.75
N PHE A 148 11.71 18.64 3.61
CA PHE A 148 11.07 18.31 2.35
C PHE A 148 9.78 19.09 2.08
N LEU A 149 9.25 19.84 3.07
CA LEU A 149 7.99 20.55 2.89
C LEU A 149 8.07 21.58 1.76
N GLU A 150 9.16 22.33 1.67
CA GLU A 150 9.38 23.30 0.58
C GLU A 150 9.37 22.61 -0.81
N LEU A 151 9.96 21.42 -0.91
CA LEU A 151 9.90 20.61 -2.12
C LEU A 151 8.44 20.22 -2.48
N PHE A 152 7.65 19.77 -1.50
CA PHE A 152 6.26 19.40 -1.72
C PHE A 152 5.43 20.60 -2.21
N GLN A 153 5.63 21.77 -1.60
CA GLN A 153 4.94 23.01 -1.95
C GLN A 153 5.34 23.49 -3.35
N ARG A 154 6.63 23.49 -3.67
CA ARG A 154 7.15 23.88 -5.00
C ARG A 154 6.63 22.94 -6.10
N SER A 155 6.61 21.63 -5.85
CA SER A 155 6.07 20.66 -6.80
C SER A 155 4.56 20.82 -6.99
N THR A 156 3.83 21.16 -5.91
CA THR A 156 2.41 21.45 -5.99
C THR A 156 2.14 22.75 -6.78
N ALA A 157 2.91 23.79 -6.53
CA ALA A 157 2.81 25.05 -7.28
C ALA A 157 3.07 24.83 -8.78
N LYS A 158 4.05 23.99 -9.12
CA LYS A 158 4.33 23.60 -10.50
C LYS A 158 3.14 22.85 -11.14
N LEU A 159 2.51 21.92 -10.44
CA LEU A 159 1.31 21.25 -10.91
C LEU A 159 0.17 22.25 -11.18
N VAL A 160 -0.03 23.21 -10.26
CA VAL A 160 -1.03 24.27 -10.43
C VAL A 160 -0.76 25.10 -11.69
N THR A 161 0.50 25.51 -11.91
CA THR A 161 0.91 26.25 -13.09
C THR A 161 0.64 25.44 -14.37
N ASN A 162 1.07 24.17 -14.41
CA ASN A 162 0.83 23.30 -15.57
C ASN A 162 -0.67 23.16 -15.91
N TRP A 163 -1.53 23.08 -14.89
CA TRP A 163 -2.97 23.04 -15.12
C TRP A 163 -3.51 24.36 -15.66
N HIS A 164 -3.03 25.52 -15.19
CA HIS A 164 -3.41 26.80 -15.75
C HIS A 164 -2.97 26.97 -17.20
N ASP A 165 -1.78 26.47 -17.55
CA ASP A 165 -1.23 26.61 -18.89
C ASP A 165 -1.90 25.66 -19.91
N GLU A 166 -2.19 24.41 -19.49
CA GLU A 166 -2.76 23.39 -20.38
C GLU A 166 -4.29 23.54 -20.55
N PHE A 167 -4.98 24.00 -19.50
CA PHE A 167 -6.43 24.07 -19.48
C PHE A 167 -6.91 25.53 -19.42
N SER A 168 -6.83 26.25 -20.53
CA SER A 168 -7.14 27.68 -20.61
C SER A 168 -8.62 28.05 -20.36
N ASP A 169 -9.53 27.08 -20.34
CA ASP A 169 -10.98 27.29 -20.26
C ASP A 169 -11.55 27.42 -18.85
N PHE A 170 -10.69 27.64 -17.82
CA PHE A 170 -11.17 27.87 -16.47
C PHE A 170 -12.11 29.07 -16.30
N SER A 171 -12.04 30.05 -17.23
CA SER A 171 -12.93 31.22 -17.28
C SER A 171 -14.35 30.89 -17.79
N ASN A 172 -14.55 29.80 -18.55
CA ASN A 172 -15.80 29.42 -19.20
C ASN A 172 -16.54 28.24 -18.55
N GLY A 173 -16.33 27.99 -17.23
CA GLY A 173 -17.05 26.96 -16.49
C GLY A 173 -16.19 25.82 -15.98
N GLY A 174 -14.89 25.81 -16.28
CA GLY A 174 -13.92 24.81 -15.83
C GLY A 174 -13.59 23.74 -16.87
N SER A 175 -12.58 22.92 -16.58
CA SER A 175 -12.13 21.83 -17.44
C SER A 175 -12.24 20.49 -16.73
N VAL A 176 -12.62 19.42 -17.45
CA VAL A 176 -12.61 18.05 -16.92
C VAL A 176 -11.21 17.47 -17.07
N ILE A 177 -10.56 17.20 -15.95
CA ILE A 177 -9.19 16.69 -15.91
C ILE A 177 -9.21 15.31 -15.25
N ASN A 178 -8.53 14.34 -15.85
CA ASN A 178 -8.24 13.08 -15.19
C ASN A 178 -7.07 13.28 -14.21
N VAL A 179 -7.35 13.49 -12.94
CA VAL A 179 -6.32 13.78 -11.92
C VAL A 179 -5.33 12.62 -11.73
N THR A 180 -5.70 11.40 -12.14
CA THR A 180 -4.78 10.25 -12.07
C THR A 180 -3.67 10.27 -13.14
N ASP A 181 -3.72 11.18 -14.10
CA ASP A 181 -2.64 11.40 -15.06
C ASP A 181 -1.57 12.37 -14.50
N TRP A 182 -1.92 13.16 -13.49
CA TRP A 182 -1.11 14.23 -12.93
C TRP A 182 -0.54 13.92 -11.54
N LEU A 183 -1.36 13.37 -10.65
CA LEU A 183 -0.94 13.07 -9.28
C LEU A 183 0.24 12.09 -9.20
N PRO A 184 0.35 11.06 -10.07
CA PRO A 184 1.56 10.25 -10.11
C PRO A 184 2.81 11.01 -10.58
N LYS A 185 2.67 12.02 -11.43
CA LYS A 185 3.81 12.83 -11.90
C LYS A 185 4.41 13.65 -10.77
N ILE A 186 3.56 14.36 -9.99
CA ILE A 186 4.05 15.14 -8.86
C ILE A 186 4.71 14.27 -7.79
N THR A 187 4.10 13.14 -7.42
CA THR A 187 4.65 12.26 -6.40
C THR A 187 5.93 11.54 -6.86
N LEU A 188 6.09 11.31 -8.17
CA LEU A 188 7.34 10.77 -8.74
C LEU A 188 8.46 11.81 -8.67
N ASP A 189 8.19 13.07 -9.04
CA ASP A 189 9.17 14.16 -8.93
C ASP A 189 9.58 14.39 -7.48
N VAL A 190 8.61 14.39 -6.57
CA VAL A 190 8.84 14.54 -5.12
C VAL A 190 9.72 13.41 -4.57
N ILE A 191 9.39 12.15 -4.85
CA ILE A 191 10.18 11.02 -4.33
C ILE A 191 11.58 10.96 -4.96
N GLY A 192 11.70 11.34 -6.22
CA GLY A 192 12.98 11.41 -6.91
C GLY A 192 13.94 12.40 -6.25
N GLU A 193 13.47 13.64 -6.01
CA GLU A 193 14.30 14.69 -5.44
C GLU A 193 14.54 14.47 -3.94
N SER A 194 13.51 14.12 -3.16
CA SER A 194 13.64 13.91 -1.71
C SER A 194 14.44 12.67 -1.35
N ALA A 195 14.29 11.58 -2.10
CA ALA A 195 14.93 10.32 -1.76
C ALA A 195 16.32 10.15 -2.37
N PHE A 196 16.59 10.78 -3.53
CA PHE A 196 17.77 10.47 -4.33
C PHE A 196 18.47 11.70 -4.92
N ASN A 197 17.99 12.91 -4.61
CA ASN A 197 18.41 14.14 -5.27
C ASN A 197 18.41 13.99 -6.81
N TYR A 198 17.40 13.28 -7.35
CA TYR A 198 17.24 12.98 -8.76
C TYR A 198 15.96 13.61 -9.30
N LYS A 199 16.05 14.38 -10.38
CA LYS A 199 14.92 15.03 -11.04
C LYS A 199 14.37 14.11 -12.14
N PHE A 200 13.14 13.63 -11.95
CA PHE A 200 12.42 12.89 -12.98
C PHE A 200 11.81 13.82 -14.03
N GLU A 201 11.48 15.05 -13.65
CA GLU A 201 10.85 16.06 -14.52
C GLU A 201 9.56 15.53 -15.19
N ALA A 202 8.83 14.68 -14.43
CA ALA A 202 7.61 14.05 -14.91
C ALA A 202 6.48 15.07 -15.13
N LEU A 203 6.43 16.14 -14.32
CA LEU A 203 5.51 17.26 -14.51
C LEU A 203 5.82 18.07 -15.77
N ASP A 204 7.07 18.11 -16.24
CA ASP A 204 7.47 18.76 -17.48
C ASP A 204 7.18 17.92 -18.73
N GLY A 205 6.64 16.71 -18.54
CA GLY A 205 6.36 15.79 -19.64
C GLY A 205 7.59 15.05 -20.18
N HIS A 206 8.73 15.17 -19.50
CA HIS A 206 9.92 14.41 -19.89
C HIS A 206 9.70 12.92 -19.65
N GLU A 207 9.81 12.16 -20.71
CA GLU A 207 9.82 10.70 -20.62
C GLU A 207 11.17 10.22 -20.10
N ASN A 208 11.13 9.49 -18.99
CA ASN A 208 12.31 8.80 -18.48
C ASN A 208 12.05 7.30 -18.38
N GLU A 209 13.12 6.51 -18.48
CA GLU A 209 13.04 5.04 -18.48
C GLU A 209 12.26 4.52 -17.26
N LEU A 210 12.53 5.07 -16.08
CA LEU A 210 11.96 4.60 -14.83
C LEU A 210 10.47 4.93 -14.73
N GLY A 211 10.05 6.12 -15.14
CA GLY A 211 8.64 6.53 -15.17
C GLY A 211 7.82 5.70 -16.17
N ASN A 212 8.37 5.40 -17.36
CA ASN A 212 7.71 4.58 -18.36
C ASN A 212 7.53 3.13 -17.89
N VAL A 213 8.58 2.52 -17.32
CA VAL A 213 8.50 1.17 -16.76
C VAL A 213 7.51 1.11 -15.61
N PHE A 214 7.38 2.19 -14.84
CA PHE A 214 6.47 2.28 -13.70
C PHE A 214 5.00 2.34 -14.14
N ARG A 215 4.69 3.14 -15.16
CA ARG A 215 3.33 3.33 -15.69
C ARG A 215 2.66 2.01 -16.02
N ASP A 216 3.39 1.10 -16.64
CA ASP A 216 2.86 -0.17 -17.13
C ASP A 216 2.89 -1.31 -16.11
N MET A 217 3.56 -1.10 -14.97
CA MET A 217 3.85 -2.18 -14.04
C MET A 217 2.61 -2.80 -13.40
N PHE A 218 1.57 -2.02 -13.14
CA PHE A 218 0.39 -2.47 -12.42
C PHE A 218 -0.84 -2.76 -13.29
N LEU A 219 -0.88 -2.27 -14.55
CA LEU A 219 -2.12 -2.20 -15.30
C LEU A 219 -2.68 -3.54 -15.81
N ASP A 220 -1.88 -4.45 -16.35
CA ASP A 220 -2.42 -5.53 -17.19
C ASP A 220 -2.72 -6.86 -16.50
N SER A 221 -2.18 -7.12 -15.31
CA SER A 221 -2.06 -8.51 -14.90
C SER A 221 -2.66 -8.84 -13.54
N ARG A 222 -3.03 -7.82 -12.79
CA ARG A 222 -3.62 -7.99 -11.46
C ARG A 222 -5.11 -7.72 -11.42
N ILE A 223 -5.64 -7.05 -12.46
CA ILE A 223 -7.07 -6.81 -12.59
C ILE A 223 -7.73 -8.08 -13.11
N TYR A 224 -8.62 -8.66 -12.32
CA TYR A 224 -9.39 -9.86 -12.69
C TYR A 224 -8.54 -10.98 -13.31
N PRO A 225 -7.58 -11.55 -12.57
CA PRO A 225 -6.64 -12.53 -13.11
C PRO A 225 -7.37 -13.74 -13.68
N ARG A 226 -6.97 -14.18 -14.86
CA ARG A 226 -7.58 -15.36 -15.51
C ARG A 226 -7.38 -16.62 -14.66
N LYS A 227 -8.29 -17.57 -14.70
CA LYS A 227 -8.20 -18.85 -13.95
C LYS A 227 -6.85 -19.55 -14.11
N ARG A 228 -6.26 -19.52 -15.31
CA ARG A 228 -4.92 -20.09 -15.57
C ARG A 228 -3.80 -19.39 -14.78
N GLN A 229 -3.89 -18.08 -14.56
CA GLN A 229 -2.91 -17.32 -13.77
C GLN A 229 -3.05 -17.64 -12.28
N LEU A 230 -4.31 -17.75 -11.80
CA LEU A 230 -4.59 -18.19 -10.42
C LEU A 230 -4.11 -19.63 -10.20
N LEU A 231 -4.33 -20.53 -11.18
CA LEU A 231 -3.85 -21.91 -11.11
C LEU A 231 -2.32 -21.97 -11.05
N TYR A 232 -1.62 -21.16 -11.85
CA TYR A 232 -0.16 -21.07 -11.80
C TYR A 232 0.33 -20.57 -10.44
N ARG A 233 -0.30 -19.53 -9.88
CA ARG A 233 0.01 -19.01 -8.54
C ARG A 233 -0.23 -20.08 -7.46
N ALA A 234 -1.39 -20.74 -7.51
CA ALA A 234 -1.75 -21.82 -6.60
C ALA A 234 -0.75 -22.99 -6.67
N PHE A 235 -0.39 -23.43 -7.89
CA PHE A 235 0.60 -24.47 -8.10
C PHE A 235 1.96 -24.10 -7.51
N ARG A 236 2.47 -22.90 -7.81
CA ARG A 236 3.74 -22.43 -7.28
C ARG A 236 3.75 -22.36 -5.76
N HIS A 237 2.64 -21.94 -5.15
CA HIS A 237 2.49 -21.91 -3.70
C HIS A 237 2.64 -23.28 -3.03
N THR A 238 2.28 -24.37 -3.72
CA THR A 238 2.38 -25.73 -3.18
C THR A 238 3.74 -26.39 -3.36
N LEU A 239 4.62 -25.80 -4.16
CA LEU A 239 5.92 -26.39 -4.48
C LEU A 239 6.95 -26.19 -3.35
N PRO A 240 7.90 -27.12 -3.18
CA PRO A 240 9.07 -26.88 -2.35
C PRO A 240 9.82 -25.62 -2.80
N SER A 241 10.39 -24.88 -1.85
CA SER A 241 11.08 -23.60 -2.13
C SER A 241 12.14 -23.69 -3.20
N SER A 242 12.91 -24.81 -3.27
CA SER A 242 13.91 -25.04 -4.30
C SER A 242 13.32 -25.09 -5.71
N VAL A 243 12.18 -25.76 -5.88
CA VAL A 243 11.49 -25.87 -7.17
C VAL A 243 10.84 -24.54 -7.54
N ALA A 244 10.20 -23.88 -6.57
CA ALA A 244 9.60 -22.56 -6.76
C ALA A 244 10.66 -21.52 -7.20
N ASN A 245 11.85 -21.52 -6.58
CA ASN A 245 12.98 -20.65 -6.95
C ASN A 245 13.54 -20.98 -8.35
N PHE A 246 13.59 -22.26 -8.71
CA PHE A 246 13.98 -22.66 -10.07
C PHE A 246 12.99 -22.12 -11.11
N LEU A 247 11.67 -22.17 -10.84
CA LEU A 247 10.65 -21.63 -11.74
C LEU A 247 10.73 -20.09 -11.91
N LEU A 248 11.26 -19.35 -10.93
CA LEU A 248 11.49 -17.92 -11.05
C LEU A 248 12.55 -17.56 -12.12
N GLN A 249 13.40 -18.50 -12.53
CA GLN A 249 14.32 -18.30 -13.67
C GLN A 249 13.58 -18.20 -15.02
N PHE A 250 12.31 -18.60 -15.06
CA PHE A 250 11.44 -18.51 -16.23
C PHE A 250 10.28 -17.54 -15.95
N PRO A 251 10.56 -16.23 -15.78
CA PRO A 251 9.57 -15.27 -15.35
C PRO A 251 8.47 -15.06 -16.38
N THR A 252 7.24 -14.93 -15.90
CA THR A 252 6.08 -14.54 -16.68
C THR A 252 6.23 -13.13 -17.27
N LYS A 253 5.36 -12.74 -18.21
CA LYS A 253 5.37 -11.37 -18.79
C LYS A 253 5.25 -10.31 -17.69
N GLU A 254 4.44 -10.57 -16.66
CA GLU A 254 4.27 -9.71 -15.50
C GLU A 254 5.55 -9.60 -14.66
N GLU A 255 6.13 -10.73 -14.32
CA GLU A 255 7.37 -10.78 -13.54
C GLU A 255 8.52 -10.08 -14.27
N LYS A 256 8.59 -10.20 -15.61
CA LYS A 256 9.57 -9.46 -16.42
C LYS A 256 9.43 -7.93 -16.31
N ARG A 257 8.21 -7.40 -16.19
CA ARG A 257 7.98 -5.96 -15.98
C ARG A 257 8.54 -5.51 -14.62
N PHE A 258 8.24 -6.24 -13.54
CA PHE A 258 8.81 -5.96 -12.23
C PHE A 258 10.34 -6.03 -12.21
N LEU A 259 10.92 -7.05 -12.86
CA LEU A 259 12.38 -7.14 -13.04
C LEU A 259 12.94 -5.96 -13.85
N GLY A 260 12.22 -5.53 -14.89
CA GLY A 260 12.55 -4.32 -15.65
C GLY A 260 12.60 -3.09 -14.75
N PHE A 261 11.59 -2.91 -13.90
CA PHE A 261 11.55 -1.83 -12.90
C PHE A 261 12.72 -1.93 -11.90
N LEU A 262 12.96 -3.10 -11.31
CA LEU A 262 14.07 -3.30 -10.37
C LEU A 262 15.41 -2.95 -11.02
N ASN A 263 15.64 -3.42 -12.25
CA ASN A 263 16.87 -3.18 -12.98
C ASN A 263 17.03 -1.70 -13.35
N ALA A 264 15.97 -1.03 -13.80
CA ALA A 264 15.98 0.39 -14.09
C ALA A 264 16.26 1.20 -12.81
N SER A 265 15.58 0.87 -11.71
CA SER A 265 15.81 1.51 -10.40
C SER A 265 17.26 1.35 -9.94
N LYS A 266 17.83 0.15 -10.02
CA LYS A 266 19.24 -0.09 -9.64
C LYS A 266 20.24 0.62 -10.56
N ARG A 267 19.96 0.72 -11.87
CA ARG A 267 20.82 1.47 -12.82
C ARG A 267 20.83 2.97 -12.49
N THR A 268 19.65 3.55 -12.25
CA THR A 268 19.54 4.96 -11.85
C THR A 268 20.17 5.21 -10.48
N ALA A 269 20.01 4.27 -9.55
CA ALA A 269 20.51 4.34 -8.19
C ALA A 269 22.03 4.29 -8.08
N LYS A 270 22.67 3.46 -8.89
CA LYS A 270 24.09 3.14 -8.74
C LYS A 270 25.02 4.36 -8.79
N PRO A 271 24.98 5.26 -9.80
CA PRO A 271 25.83 6.43 -9.83
C PRO A 271 25.56 7.41 -8.67
N ILE A 272 24.31 7.52 -8.24
CA ILE A 272 23.92 8.39 -7.11
C ILE A 272 24.51 7.83 -5.80
N PHE A 273 24.41 6.51 -5.61
CA PHE A 273 24.98 5.81 -4.46
C PHE A 273 26.52 5.92 -4.43
N GLU A 274 27.19 5.74 -5.57
CA GLU A 274 28.64 5.88 -5.68
C GLU A 274 29.09 7.31 -5.30
N LYS A 275 28.40 8.33 -5.83
CA LYS A 275 28.65 9.72 -5.48
C LYS A 275 28.45 9.98 -3.99
N ALA A 276 27.29 9.60 -3.42
CA ALA A 276 26.99 9.78 -2.00
C ALA A 276 28.01 9.04 -1.10
N SER A 277 28.51 7.87 -1.54
CA SER A 277 29.52 7.09 -0.79
C SER A 277 30.89 7.74 -0.79
N ILE A 278 31.25 8.50 -1.84
CA ILE A 278 32.50 9.27 -1.91
C ILE A 278 32.38 10.51 -1.04
N GLU A 279 31.28 11.25 -1.17
CA GLU A 279 31.03 12.51 -0.42
C GLU A 279 30.98 12.25 1.09
N SER A 280 30.34 11.17 1.53
CA SER A 280 30.26 10.80 2.96
C SER A 280 31.60 10.45 3.59
N LYS A 281 32.62 10.06 2.80
CA LYS A 281 33.99 9.80 3.27
C LYS A 281 34.87 11.06 3.29
N ALA A 282 34.53 12.06 2.46
CA ALA A 282 35.35 13.26 2.28
C ALA A 282 35.04 14.36 3.30
N THR A 283 33.88 14.32 3.97
CA THR A 283 33.40 15.41 4.81
C THR A 283 32.83 14.91 6.13
N GLU A 284 33.64 14.90 7.19
CA GLU A 284 33.16 14.68 8.56
C GLU A 284 32.23 15.80 9.07
N ASP A 285 32.24 16.99 8.44
CA ASP A 285 31.58 18.19 8.94
C ASP A 285 30.53 18.85 8.03
N SER A 286 30.27 18.34 6.81
CA SER A 286 29.29 18.98 5.94
C SER A 286 27.90 18.41 6.09
N ASN A 287 26.95 19.29 6.42
CA ASN A 287 25.49 19.06 6.38
C ASN A 287 24.95 18.86 4.94
N GLU A 288 25.83 18.58 3.98
CA GLU A 288 25.52 18.32 2.58
C GLU A 288 25.03 16.89 2.41
N GLY A 289 23.90 16.71 1.74
CA GLY A 289 23.20 15.44 1.53
C GLY A 289 21.97 15.33 2.43
N LYS A 290 20.93 16.05 2.03
CA LYS A 290 19.66 16.10 2.76
C LYS A 290 18.68 15.03 2.28
N ASP A 291 18.98 14.32 1.19
CA ASP A 291 18.14 13.27 0.64
C ASP A 291 18.24 11.97 1.45
N ILE A 292 17.21 11.13 1.29
CA ILE A 292 17.07 9.87 2.07
C ILE A 292 18.24 8.92 1.83
N LEU A 293 18.74 8.82 0.58
CA LEU A 293 19.85 7.93 0.26
C LEU A 293 21.16 8.39 0.91
N SER A 294 21.48 9.68 0.82
CA SER A 294 22.68 10.25 1.46
C SER A 294 22.67 10.02 2.98
N ILE A 295 21.50 10.17 3.61
CA ILE A 295 21.35 9.90 5.05
C ILE A 295 21.48 8.40 5.33
N LEU A 296 20.92 7.54 4.49
CA LEU A 296 21.04 6.10 4.62
C LEU A 296 22.51 5.65 4.50
N VAL A 297 23.25 6.17 3.50
CA VAL A 297 24.68 5.87 3.30
C VAL A 297 25.49 6.27 4.52
N ARG A 298 25.29 7.48 5.05
CA ARG A 298 25.98 7.96 6.25
C ARG A 298 25.63 7.11 7.46
N SER A 299 24.34 6.92 7.74
CA SER A 299 23.88 6.09 8.86
C SER A 299 24.42 4.65 8.76
N ASN A 300 24.56 4.12 7.55
CA ASN A 300 25.08 2.79 7.31
C ASN A 300 26.59 2.68 7.60
N GLN A 301 27.35 3.75 7.36
CA GLN A 301 28.81 3.79 7.64
C GLN A 301 29.10 3.89 9.14
N GLU A 302 28.21 4.53 9.90
CA GLU A 302 28.32 4.65 11.36
C GLU A 302 27.99 3.35 12.10
N LEU A 303 27.41 2.36 11.42
CA LEU A 303 27.07 1.07 12.01
C LEU A 303 28.29 0.13 12.08
N ASP A 304 28.29 -0.72 13.12
CA ASP A 304 29.17 -1.88 13.16
C ASP A 304 29.12 -2.64 11.83
N PRO A 305 30.26 -3.04 11.21
CA PRO A 305 30.29 -3.76 9.93
C PRO A 305 29.38 -5.01 9.88
N LYS A 306 29.11 -5.64 11.03
CA LYS A 306 28.16 -6.75 11.13
C LYS A 306 26.68 -6.32 11.07
N LYS A 307 26.42 -5.03 11.24
CA LYS A 307 25.06 -4.42 11.25
C LYS A 307 24.82 -3.53 10.04
N SER A 308 25.86 -3.22 9.27
CA SER A 308 25.74 -2.40 8.05
C SER A 308 25.03 -3.17 6.92
N LEU A 309 24.45 -2.42 5.97
CA LEU A 309 23.82 -2.94 4.77
C LEU A 309 24.89 -3.14 3.69
N ASP A 310 24.77 -4.19 2.92
CA ASP A 310 25.59 -4.34 1.72
C ASP A 310 25.09 -3.43 0.57
N ASN A 311 25.90 -3.25 -0.47
CA ASN A 311 25.56 -2.36 -1.59
C ASN A 311 24.27 -2.78 -2.30
N ASP A 312 24.00 -4.07 -2.45
CA ASP A 312 22.76 -4.56 -3.09
C ASP A 312 21.53 -4.29 -2.21
N GLU A 313 21.67 -4.39 -0.90
CA GLU A 313 20.62 -4.01 0.05
C GLU A 313 20.31 -2.51 -0.06
N VAL A 314 21.33 -1.63 -0.09
CA VAL A 314 21.13 -0.18 -0.25
C VAL A 314 20.46 0.14 -1.60
N LEU A 315 20.93 -0.42 -2.71
CA LEU A 315 20.33 -0.23 -4.03
C LEU A 315 18.89 -0.76 -4.09
N SER A 316 18.59 -1.86 -3.38
CA SER A 316 17.23 -2.41 -3.29
C SER A 316 16.28 -1.53 -2.46
N GLN A 317 16.80 -0.72 -1.50
CA GLN A 317 15.97 0.28 -0.81
C GLN A 317 15.44 1.33 -1.78
N MET A 318 16.22 1.72 -2.80
CA MET A 318 15.76 2.70 -3.79
C MET A 318 14.54 2.21 -4.56
N ALA A 319 14.57 0.99 -5.09
CA ALA A 319 13.39 0.40 -5.74
C ALA A 319 12.19 0.34 -4.77
N THR A 320 12.44 -0.02 -3.50
CA THR A 320 11.40 -0.08 -2.46
C THR A 320 10.81 1.31 -2.19
N ILE A 321 11.63 2.35 -2.04
CA ILE A 321 11.21 3.70 -1.71
C ILE A 321 10.42 4.34 -2.87
N ILE A 322 10.91 4.20 -4.12
CA ILE A 322 10.20 4.70 -5.30
C ILE A 322 8.83 4.04 -5.42
N LEU A 323 8.80 2.70 -5.35
CA LEU A 323 7.54 1.96 -5.46
C LEU A 323 6.54 2.34 -4.37
N ALA A 324 6.99 2.43 -3.12
CA ALA A 324 6.12 2.69 -1.98
C ALA A 324 5.68 4.16 -1.90
N GLY A 325 6.56 5.13 -2.18
CA GLY A 325 6.31 6.56 -1.98
C GLY A 325 5.49 7.20 -3.09
N HIS A 326 5.68 6.79 -4.33
CA HIS A 326 5.03 7.38 -5.49
C HIS A 326 3.53 7.03 -5.58
N GLU A 327 3.21 5.76 -5.78
CA GLU A 327 1.85 5.30 -6.11
C GLU A 327 0.83 5.47 -4.98
N THR A 328 1.28 5.26 -3.75
CA THR A 328 0.35 5.28 -2.61
C THR A 328 -0.13 6.70 -2.31
N THR A 329 0.76 7.68 -2.34
CA THR A 329 0.40 9.09 -2.11
C THR A 329 -0.44 9.64 -3.27
N ALA A 330 -0.08 9.33 -4.53
CA ALA A 330 -0.85 9.73 -5.69
C ALA A 330 -2.30 9.23 -5.64
N SER A 331 -2.48 7.93 -5.40
CA SER A 331 -3.82 7.34 -5.30
C SER A 331 -4.60 7.87 -4.09
N THR A 332 -3.94 8.10 -2.95
CA THR A 332 -4.59 8.70 -1.77
C THR A 332 -5.05 10.14 -2.06
N SER A 333 -4.21 10.96 -2.74
CA SER A 333 -4.59 12.31 -3.16
C SER A 333 -5.82 12.29 -4.08
N ALA A 334 -5.88 11.35 -5.04
CA ALA A 334 -7.05 11.18 -5.90
C ALA A 334 -8.32 10.85 -5.09
N TRP A 335 -8.22 9.95 -4.10
CA TRP A 335 -9.34 9.61 -3.23
C TRP A 335 -9.77 10.75 -2.29
N ILE A 336 -8.84 11.61 -1.84
CA ILE A 336 -9.18 12.82 -1.09
C ILE A 336 -10.00 13.77 -1.97
N LEU A 337 -9.53 14.05 -3.19
CA LEU A 337 -10.24 14.92 -4.15
C LEU A 337 -11.61 14.33 -4.52
N TYR A 338 -11.71 13.02 -4.72
CA TYR A 338 -12.99 12.32 -4.93
C TYR A 338 -13.95 12.54 -3.75
N GLY A 339 -13.49 12.31 -2.52
CA GLY A 339 -14.28 12.50 -1.31
C GLY A 339 -14.81 13.94 -1.20
N LEU A 340 -13.95 14.93 -1.41
CA LEU A 340 -14.32 16.35 -1.37
C LEU A 340 -15.27 16.75 -2.52
N THR A 341 -15.13 16.15 -3.70
CA THR A 341 -16.02 16.37 -4.84
C THR A 341 -17.43 15.82 -4.57
N LYS A 342 -17.51 14.65 -3.93
CA LYS A 342 -18.80 14.05 -3.49
C LYS A 342 -19.45 14.78 -2.32
N HIS A 343 -18.68 15.54 -1.54
CA HIS A 343 -19.13 16.27 -0.35
C HIS A 343 -18.78 17.76 -0.45
N PRO A 344 -19.49 18.54 -1.28
CA PRO A 344 -19.15 19.94 -1.55
C PRO A 344 -19.19 20.85 -0.32
N LYS A 345 -19.97 20.50 0.71
CA LYS A 345 -19.97 21.21 1.99
C LYS A 345 -18.64 21.09 2.72
N ASP A 346 -18.04 19.90 2.71
CA ASP A 346 -16.74 19.66 3.33
C ASP A 346 -15.63 20.35 2.53
N GLN A 347 -15.73 20.34 1.20
CA GLN A 347 -14.81 21.10 0.37
C GLN A 347 -14.89 22.61 0.65
N ALA A 348 -16.09 23.17 0.78
CA ALA A 348 -16.29 24.58 1.10
C ALA A 348 -15.71 24.93 2.49
N LYS A 349 -15.94 24.07 3.48
CA LYS A 349 -15.40 24.22 4.85
C LYS A 349 -13.88 24.18 4.86
N LEU A 350 -13.27 23.22 4.16
CA LEU A 350 -11.81 23.16 4.03
C LEU A 350 -11.24 24.38 3.31
N SER A 351 -11.91 24.84 2.25
CA SER A 351 -11.49 26.05 1.54
C SER A 351 -11.59 27.31 2.40
N GLN A 352 -12.55 27.37 3.32
CA GLN A 352 -12.62 28.46 4.30
C GLN A 352 -11.46 28.39 5.28
N GLU A 353 -11.14 27.21 5.82
CA GLU A 353 -9.97 27.02 6.70
C GLU A 353 -8.65 27.40 6.00
N ILE A 354 -8.51 27.09 4.70
CA ILE A 354 -7.35 27.48 3.90
C ILE A 354 -7.27 29.01 3.74
N ARG A 355 -8.38 29.70 3.48
CA ARG A 355 -8.41 31.18 3.40
C ARG A 355 -8.01 31.82 4.73
N GLU A 356 -8.57 31.36 5.84
CA GLU A 356 -8.23 31.83 7.19
C GLU A 356 -6.74 31.60 7.51
N MET A 357 -6.19 30.45 7.09
CA MET A 357 -4.77 30.19 7.20
C MET A 357 -3.97 31.19 6.35
N ARG A 358 -4.37 31.43 5.12
CA ARG A 358 -3.69 32.37 4.22
C ARG A 358 -3.73 33.80 4.76
N GLU A 359 -4.85 34.25 5.29
CA GLU A 359 -4.97 35.56 5.97
C GLU A 359 -4.00 35.68 7.15
N ARG A 360 -3.80 34.60 7.92
CA ARG A 360 -2.91 34.56 9.08
C ARG A 360 -1.43 34.59 8.68
N ILE A 361 -1.04 33.90 7.62
CA ILE A 361 0.38 33.74 7.25
C ILE A 361 0.84 34.70 6.16
N GLY A 362 -0.08 35.41 5.46
CA GLY A 362 0.25 36.28 4.33
C GLY A 362 0.78 35.48 3.13
N ASP A 363 1.73 36.07 2.42
CA ASP A 363 2.29 35.50 1.19
C ASP A 363 3.31 34.37 1.41
N ARG A 364 3.74 34.13 2.66
CA ARG A 364 4.68 33.03 2.94
C ARG A 364 4.02 31.67 2.78
N ASP A 365 4.81 30.67 2.42
CA ASP A 365 4.32 29.29 2.42
C ASP A 365 4.06 28.80 3.86
N PRO A 366 3.02 27.95 4.05
CA PRO A 366 2.73 27.35 5.36
C PRO A 366 3.89 26.45 5.79
N ASN A 367 4.33 26.63 7.03
CA ASN A 367 5.31 25.75 7.65
C ASN A 367 4.64 24.47 8.22
N PRO A 368 5.41 23.47 8.71
CA PRO A 368 4.81 22.25 9.23
C PRO A 368 3.83 22.47 10.38
N GLN A 369 4.08 23.46 11.25
CA GLN A 369 3.21 23.79 12.37
C GLN A 369 1.90 24.42 11.90
N ASP A 370 1.94 25.25 10.84
CA ASP A 370 0.73 25.81 10.23
C ASP A 370 -0.18 24.68 9.70
N LEU A 371 0.37 23.74 8.91
CA LEU A 371 -0.38 22.62 8.37
C LEU A 371 -0.91 21.67 9.47
N ASP A 372 -0.11 21.38 10.49
CA ASP A 372 -0.53 20.57 11.63
C ASP A 372 -1.65 21.26 12.45
N SER A 373 -1.69 22.61 12.45
CA SER A 373 -2.70 23.39 13.16
C SER A 373 -4.05 23.51 12.45
N MET A 374 -4.20 22.95 11.23
CA MET A 374 -5.44 22.96 10.44
C MET A 374 -6.30 21.75 10.77
N PRO A 375 -7.27 21.85 11.68
CA PRO A 375 -8.02 20.68 12.16
C PRO A 375 -8.84 20.02 11.06
N PHE A 376 -9.45 20.80 10.15
CA PHE A 376 -10.31 20.23 9.12
C PHE A 376 -9.53 19.63 7.96
N LEU A 377 -8.42 20.24 7.54
CA LEU A 377 -7.48 19.63 6.58
C LEU A 377 -7.02 18.25 7.06
N ASN A 378 -6.58 18.20 8.32
CA ASN A 378 -6.10 16.95 8.92
C ASN A 378 -7.23 15.92 9.10
N ALA A 379 -8.44 16.36 9.37
CA ALA A 379 -9.62 15.50 9.49
C ALA A 379 -10.02 14.89 8.13
N VAL A 380 -10.02 15.67 7.06
CA VAL A 380 -10.28 15.22 5.68
C VAL A 380 -9.24 14.17 5.24
N ILE A 381 -7.94 14.42 5.47
CA ILE A 381 -6.89 13.46 5.14
C ILE A 381 -7.07 12.15 5.91
N LYS A 382 -7.35 12.22 7.22
CA LYS A 382 -7.58 11.03 8.04
C LYS A 382 -8.80 10.25 7.58
N GLU A 383 -9.90 10.93 7.23
CA GLU A 383 -11.13 10.28 6.78
C GLU A 383 -10.94 9.62 5.42
N ALA A 384 -10.23 10.24 4.49
CA ALA A 384 -9.87 9.60 3.22
C ALA A 384 -8.98 8.36 3.42
N LEU A 385 -7.97 8.45 4.29
CA LEU A 385 -7.13 7.31 4.66
C LEU A 385 -7.93 6.19 5.33
N ARG A 386 -8.98 6.52 6.09
CA ARG A 386 -9.88 5.55 6.70
C ARG A 386 -10.75 4.86 5.66
N MET A 387 -11.38 5.64 4.80
CA MET A 387 -12.36 5.15 3.82
C MET A 387 -11.71 4.43 2.64
N TYR A 388 -10.53 4.89 2.20
CA TYR A 388 -9.85 4.43 0.99
C TYR A 388 -8.40 3.99 1.27
N PRO A 389 -8.16 3.06 2.22
CA PRO A 389 -6.81 2.55 2.45
C PRO A 389 -6.30 1.87 1.18
N ILE A 390 -5.12 2.26 0.72
CA ILE A 390 -4.57 1.70 -0.53
C ILE A 390 -4.34 0.19 -0.40
N LEU A 391 -3.77 -0.27 0.71
CA LEU A 391 -3.68 -1.70 1.03
C LEU A 391 -4.87 -2.11 1.90
N GLN A 392 -5.73 -2.96 1.36
CA GLN A 392 -6.92 -3.43 2.08
C GLN A 392 -6.61 -4.59 3.03
N ASN A 393 -5.67 -5.45 2.65
CA ASN A 393 -5.34 -6.66 3.36
C ASN A 393 -3.84 -6.90 3.37
N ILE A 394 -3.30 -7.42 4.46
CA ILE A 394 -1.94 -7.95 4.54
C ILE A 394 -1.97 -9.35 5.17
N THR A 395 -1.25 -10.30 4.57
CA THR A 395 -1.21 -11.67 5.07
C THR A 395 0.01 -11.92 5.94
N ARG A 396 -0.18 -12.69 6.99
CA ARG A 396 0.83 -13.19 7.92
C ARG A 396 0.75 -14.71 7.98
N GLU A 397 1.77 -15.34 8.55
CA GLU A 397 1.83 -16.78 8.74
C GLU A 397 2.39 -17.10 10.14
N ALA A 398 1.69 -17.94 10.89
CA ALA A 398 2.14 -18.33 12.23
C ALA A 398 3.40 -19.19 12.15
N GLN A 399 4.50 -18.78 12.81
CA GLN A 399 5.77 -19.53 12.84
C GLN A 399 5.77 -20.68 13.85
N SER A 400 4.86 -20.64 14.80
CA SER A 400 4.63 -21.68 15.84
C SER A 400 3.14 -21.75 16.12
N ASP A 401 2.73 -22.79 16.83
CA ASP A 401 1.40 -22.84 17.44
C ASP A 401 1.24 -21.65 18.38
N ASP A 402 0.09 -20.99 18.31
CA ASP A 402 -0.18 -19.76 19.07
C ASP A 402 -1.69 -19.60 19.31
N VAL A 403 -2.08 -18.65 20.17
CA VAL A 403 -3.47 -18.32 20.46
C VAL A 403 -3.68 -16.83 20.25
N ILE A 404 -4.54 -16.47 19.30
CA ILE A 404 -4.86 -15.08 18.97
C ILE A 404 -6.07 -14.64 19.82
N PRO A 405 -5.93 -13.62 20.70
CA PRO A 405 -7.03 -13.09 21.47
C PRO A 405 -7.94 -12.19 20.63
N LEU A 406 -9.23 -12.11 21.00
CA LEU A 406 -10.21 -11.23 20.40
C LEU A 406 -10.78 -10.26 21.45
N GLU A 407 -10.99 -8.99 21.06
CA GLU A 407 -11.74 -8.00 21.85
C GLU A 407 -13.24 -8.27 21.77
N PHE A 408 -13.72 -8.65 20.59
CA PHE A 408 -15.12 -8.95 20.34
C PHE A 408 -15.29 -10.45 20.10
N PRO A 409 -15.96 -11.19 21.00
CA PRO A 409 -16.19 -12.61 20.82
C PRO A 409 -16.93 -12.91 19.51
N VAL A 410 -16.61 -14.03 18.87
CA VAL A 410 -17.26 -14.51 17.66
C VAL A 410 -17.89 -15.88 17.89
N ALA A 411 -19.00 -16.17 17.20
CA ALA A 411 -19.67 -17.45 17.33
C ALA A 411 -18.95 -18.54 16.50
N ASN A 412 -18.64 -19.68 17.13
CA ASN A 412 -18.13 -20.87 16.46
C ASN A 412 -19.25 -21.60 15.67
N VAL A 413 -18.91 -22.71 14.99
CA VAL A 413 -19.89 -23.50 14.22
C VAL A 413 -20.99 -24.14 15.08
N SER A 414 -20.72 -24.38 16.37
CA SER A 414 -21.70 -24.90 17.35
C SER A 414 -22.59 -23.80 17.92
N GLY A 415 -22.27 -22.52 17.69
CA GLY A 415 -23.00 -21.38 18.24
C GLY A 415 -22.42 -20.80 19.53
N ASP A 416 -21.32 -21.38 20.07
CA ASP A 416 -20.67 -20.89 21.27
C ASP A 416 -19.85 -19.63 20.97
N GLU A 417 -19.85 -18.68 21.89
CA GLU A 417 -18.97 -17.51 21.81
C GLU A 417 -17.54 -17.85 22.21
N ILE A 418 -16.60 -17.41 21.38
CA ILE A 418 -15.16 -17.60 21.62
C ILE A 418 -14.42 -16.26 21.55
N SER A 419 -13.51 -16.05 22.49
CA SER A 419 -12.65 -14.85 22.58
C SER A 419 -11.18 -15.15 22.28
N GLN A 420 -10.87 -16.38 21.86
CA GLN A 420 -9.51 -16.80 21.54
C GLN A 420 -9.53 -17.78 20.36
N ILE A 421 -8.58 -17.62 19.44
CA ILE A 421 -8.47 -18.47 18.25
C ILE A 421 -7.13 -19.20 18.28
N PRO A 422 -7.11 -20.53 18.53
CA PRO A 422 -5.91 -21.32 18.42
C PRO A 422 -5.50 -21.46 16.94
N VAL A 423 -4.26 -21.13 16.63
CA VAL A 423 -3.66 -21.28 15.30
C VAL A 423 -2.45 -22.20 15.38
N ARG A 424 -2.30 -23.08 14.40
CA ARG A 424 -1.12 -23.94 14.27
C ARG A 424 -0.04 -23.24 13.45
N LYS A 425 1.19 -23.68 13.62
CA LYS A 425 2.30 -23.30 12.74
C LYS A 425 1.90 -23.47 11.27
N GLY A 426 2.21 -22.46 10.45
CA GLY A 426 1.87 -22.41 9.03
C GLY A 426 0.46 -21.87 8.73
N THR A 427 -0.38 -21.63 9.77
CA THR A 427 -1.70 -21.02 9.54
C THR A 427 -1.54 -19.61 8.97
N ARG A 428 -2.20 -19.34 7.84
CA ARG A 428 -2.28 -18.01 7.25
C ARG A 428 -3.32 -17.16 7.96
N VAL A 429 -2.94 -15.93 8.25
CA VAL A 429 -3.80 -14.93 8.89
C VAL A 429 -3.79 -13.66 8.04
N THR A 430 -4.93 -13.33 7.47
CA THR A 430 -5.12 -12.08 6.73
C THR A 430 -5.66 -11.01 7.66
N LEU A 431 -4.86 -9.97 7.86
CA LEU A 431 -5.23 -8.77 8.60
C LEU A 431 -5.98 -7.85 7.64
N SER A 432 -7.28 -7.64 7.88
CA SER A 432 -8.12 -6.80 7.04
C SER A 432 -8.07 -5.35 7.50
N LEU A 433 -7.18 -4.58 6.90
CA LEU A 433 -6.92 -3.18 7.26
C LEU A 433 -8.11 -2.29 6.90
N GLY A 434 -8.67 -2.51 5.70
CA GLY A 434 -9.83 -1.76 5.22
C GLY A 434 -11.07 -2.01 6.05
N CYS A 435 -11.35 -3.27 6.42
CA CYS A 435 -12.50 -3.60 7.25
C CYS A 435 -12.32 -3.11 8.70
N TYR A 436 -11.11 -3.16 9.28
CA TYR A 436 -10.84 -2.54 10.57
C TYR A 436 -11.15 -1.04 10.55
N ASN A 437 -10.74 -0.34 9.50
CA ASN A 437 -11.01 1.09 9.35
C ASN A 437 -12.49 1.42 9.18
N ARG A 438 -13.35 0.42 8.95
CA ARG A 438 -14.81 0.55 8.81
C ARG A 438 -15.58 -0.31 9.81
N LEU A 439 -14.92 -0.84 10.85
CA LEU A 439 -15.55 -1.70 11.84
C LEU A 439 -16.47 -0.87 12.73
N PRO A 440 -17.80 -1.12 12.77
CA PRO A 440 -18.73 -0.33 13.58
C PRO A 440 -18.38 -0.30 15.08
N GLN A 441 -17.89 -1.42 15.62
CA GLN A 441 -17.45 -1.53 17.01
C GLN A 441 -16.30 -0.56 17.35
N VAL A 442 -15.52 -0.14 16.33
CA VAL A 442 -14.39 0.80 16.52
C VAL A 442 -14.79 2.21 16.12
N TRP A 443 -15.54 2.38 15.04
CA TRP A 443 -15.78 3.68 14.39
C TRP A 443 -17.19 4.21 14.55
N GLY A 444 -18.13 3.42 15.12
CA GLY A 444 -19.53 3.76 15.28
C GLY A 444 -20.40 3.25 14.13
N ASP A 445 -21.72 3.38 14.28
CA ASP A 445 -22.69 2.87 13.29
C ASP A 445 -22.57 3.56 11.92
N ASP A 446 -22.04 4.79 11.91
CA ASP A 446 -21.72 5.57 10.70
C ASP A 446 -20.34 5.28 10.10
N ALA A 447 -19.75 4.12 10.43
CA ALA A 447 -18.41 3.73 9.98
C ALA A 447 -18.26 3.62 8.44
N ASP A 448 -19.36 3.35 7.73
CA ASP A 448 -19.39 3.30 6.26
C ASP A 448 -19.60 4.69 5.61
N GLU A 449 -19.83 5.74 6.40
CA GLU A 449 -20.07 7.09 5.92
C GLU A 449 -18.80 7.94 5.93
N TRP A 450 -18.69 8.83 4.94
CA TRP A 450 -17.69 9.89 4.91
C TRP A 450 -18.06 10.99 5.91
N LYS A 451 -17.23 11.20 6.93
CA LYS A 451 -17.48 12.16 8.01
C LYS A 451 -16.17 12.65 8.63
N PRO A 452 -15.49 13.65 8.04
CA PRO A 452 -14.23 14.18 8.55
C PRO A 452 -14.30 14.65 10.01
N GLU A 453 -15.44 15.22 10.43
CA GLU A 453 -15.67 15.70 11.80
C GLU A 453 -15.44 14.63 12.88
N ARG A 454 -15.52 13.35 12.51
CA ARG A 454 -15.21 12.23 13.41
C ARG A 454 -13.80 12.36 14.02
N PHE A 455 -12.82 12.91 13.27
CA PHE A 455 -11.45 13.09 13.74
C PHE A 455 -11.21 14.39 14.52
N ILE A 456 -12.16 15.33 14.53
CA ILE A 456 -12.10 16.55 15.33
C ILE A 456 -12.62 16.27 16.73
N ASN A 457 -13.75 15.54 16.85
CA ASN A 457 -14.48 15.30 18.09
C ASN A 457 -14.25 13.90 18.68
N MET A 458 -13.27 13.14 18.16
CA MET A 458 -13.05 11.77 18.60
C MET A 458 -12.54 11.72 20.04
N PRO A 459 -13.21 11.00 20.94
CA PRO A 459 -12.70 10.79 22.28
C PRO A 459 -11.36 10.05 22.21
N LYS A 460 -10.41 10.43 23.08
CA LYS A 460 -9.12 9.73 23.20
C LYS A 460 -9.41 8.26 23.54
N LYS A 461 -9.10 7.36 22.64
CA LYS A 461 -9.19 5.91 22.89
C LYS A 461 -7.96 5.43 23.64
N ASN A 462 -8.16 4.45 24.54
CA ASN A 462 -7.06 3.89 25.36
C ASN A 462 -6.05 3.07 24.52
N THR A 463 -6.40 2.67 23.30
CA THR A 463 -5.55 1.89 22.40
C THR A 463 -5.41 2.59 21.06
N ASN A 464 -4.18 2.95 20.70
CA ASN A 464 -3.82 3.35 19.34
C ASN A 464 -3.20 2.15 18.65
N LEU A 465 -3.94 1.49 17.76
CA LEU A 465 -3.45 0.32 17.05
C LEU A 465 -2.47 0.70 15.94
N GLY A 466 -2.89 1.52 15.00
CA GLY A 466 -2.07 1.94 13.88
C GLY A 466 -1.09 3.06 14.23
N VAL A 467 -0.07 3.25 13.39
CA VAL A 467 0.97 4.26 13.60
C VAL A 467 0.46 5.72 13.44
N TYR A 468 -0.74 5.90 12.86
CA TYR A 468 -1.36 7.21 12.64
C TYR A 468 -2.87 7.15 12.85
N ALA A 469 -3.40 8.02 13.72
CA ALA A 469 -4.83 8.28 13.94
C ALA A 469 -5.69 7.02 14.22
N ASN A 470 -5.13 5.99 14.84
CA ASN A 470 -5.77 4.69 15.07
C ASN A 470 -6.19 3.97 13.77
N LEU A 471 -5.61 4.33 12.62
CA LEU A 471 -5.90 3.74 11.32
C LEU A 471 -4.92 2.61 10.99
N MET A 472 -5.42 1.53 10.44
CA MET A 472 -4.57 0.45 9.93
C MET A 472 -4.02 0.72 8.51
N THR A 473 -4.35 1.83 7.90
CA THR A 473 -3.89 2.23 6.55
C THR A 473 -2.38 2.22 6.41
N PHE A 474 -1.66 2.66 7.44
CA PHE A 474 -0.20 2.61 7.51
C PHE A 474 0.32 1.38 8.26
N SER A 475 -0.53 0.37 8.48
CA SER A 475 -0.23 -0.81 9.29
C SER A 475 0.14 -0.43 10.75
N ALA A 476 0.73 -1.36 11.49
CA ALA A 476 1.02 -1.20 12.90
C ALA A 476 2.31 -1.95 13.30
N GLY A 477 2.83 -1.63 14.49
CA GLY A 477 3.94 -2.33 15.12
C GLY A 477 5.25 -2.24 14.35
N ILE A 478 6.08 -3.29 14.49
CA ILE A 478 7.43 -3.34 13.91
C ILE A 478 7.46 -3.28 12.39
N ARG A 479 6.34 -3.59 11.73
CA ARG A 479 6.13 -3.54 10.27
C ARG A 479 5.29 -2.34 9.83
N GLY A 480 4.97 -1.41 10.73
CA GLY A 480 4.27 -0.18 10.38
C GLY A 480 5.03 0.62 9.32
N CYS A 481 4.31 1.35 8.49
CA CYS A 481 4.88 2.14 7.39
C CYS A 481 5.95 3.10 7.93
N ILE A 482 7.16 3.05 7.38
CA ILE A 482 8.24 3.94 7.78
C ILE A 482 8.02 5.37 7.26
N GLY A 483 7.39 5.50 6.10
CA GLY A 483 7.15 6.77 5.39
C GLY A 483 5.82 7.45 5.75
N TRP A 484 5.08 7.02 6.78
CA TRP A 484 3.75 7.56 7.05
C TRP A 484 3.73 9.09 7.28
N ARG A 485 4.75 9.62 7.99
CA ARG A 485 4.86 11.08 8.23
C ARG A 485 5.18 11.83 6.94
N PHE A 486 6.05 11.27 6.11
CA PHE A 486 6.35 11.81 4.78
C PHE A 486 5.06 11.91 3.95
N ALA A 487 4.32 10.81 3.83
CA ALA A 487 3.08 10.76 3.08
C ALA A 487 2.02 11.75 3.59
N VAL A 488 1.83 11.85 4.92
CA VAL A 488 0.86 12.80 5.48
C VAL A 488 1.25 14.25 5.19
N MET A 489 2.53 14.61 5.34
CA MET A 489 3.02 15.97 5.07
C MET A 489 2.91 16.30 3.56
N GLU A 490 3.21 15.35 2.70
CA GLU A 490 3.04 15.49 1.24
C GLU A 490 1.57 15.69 0.87
N LEU A 491 0.66 14.89 1.44
CA LEU A 491 -0.79 15.05 1.27
C LEU A 491 -1.29 16.42 1.75
N GLN A 492 -0.81 16.90 2.91
CA GLN A 492 -1.14 18.23 3.42
C GLN A 492 -0.75 19.31 2.42
N ALA A 493 0.47 19.26 1.88
CA ALA A 493 0.97 20.26 0.93
C ALA A 493 0.19 20.22 -0.40
N ILE A 494 -0.06 19.01 -0.96
CA ILE A 494 -0.79 18.85 -2.21
C ILE A 494 -2.24 19.33 -2.07
N ILE A 495 -2.95 18.89 -1.04
CA ILE A 495 -4.37 19.23 -0.86
C ILE A 495 -4.54 20.70 -0.52
N PHE A 496 -3.68 21.28 0.33
CA PHE A 496 -3.69 22.72 0.62
C PHE A 496 -3.51 23.53 -0.67
N GLY A 497 -2.45 23.27 -1.45
CA GLY A 497 -2.13 24.07 -2.64
C GLY A 497 -3.16 23.92 -3.76
N LEU A 498 -3.71 22.71 -3.96
CA LEU A 498 -4.75 22.49 -4.96
C LEU A 498 -6.07 23.17 -4.57
N LEU A 499 -6.53 23.05 -3.32
CA LEU A 499 -7.79 23.66 -2.87
C LEU A 499 -7.70 25.17 -2.67
N GLU A 500 -6.52 25.71 -2.51
CA GLU A 500 -6.29 27.15 -2.53
C GLU A 500 -6.64 27.75 -3.90
N LYS A 501 -6.28 27.06 -4.98
CA LYS A 501 -6.37 27.59 -6.35
C LYS A 501 -7.58 27.06 -7.13
N PHE A 502 -8.10 25.88 -6.75
CA PHE A 502 -9.14 25.20 -7.52
C PHE A 502 -10.32 24.76 -6.67
N GLU A 503 -11.47 24.68 -7.32
CA GLU A 503 -12.67 23.98 -6.87
C GLU A 503 -12.87 22.72 -7.70
N PHE A 504 -13.18 21.60 -7.05
CA PHE A 504 -13.39 20.30 -7.65
C PHE A 504 -14.88 19.95 -7.65
N CYS A 505 -15.44 19.72 -8.83
CA CYS A 505 -16.85 19.45 -9.04
C CYS A 505 -17.04 18.11 -9.78
N PRO A 506 -18.23 17.46 -9.63
CA PRO A 506 -18.57 16.33 -10.47
C PRO A 506 -18.62 16.75 -11.95
N PRO A 507 -18.08 15.95 -12.89
CA PRO A 507 -18.32 16.15 -14.31
C PRO A 507 -19.82 16.06 -14.64
N ALA A 508 -20.29 16.86 -15.61
CA ALA A 508 -21.69 16.83 -16.04
C ALA A 508 -22.13 15.48 -16.65
N SER A 509 -21.17 14.67 -17.10
CA SER A 509 -21.39 13.33 -17.66
C SER A 509 -21.81 12.27 -16.66
N GLY A 510 -21.79 12.55 -15.34
CA GLY A 510 -22.07 11.54 -14.29
C GLY A 510 -20.97 10.49 -14.10
N GLU A 511 -19.83 10.64 -14.77
CA GLU A 511 -18.72 9.67 -14.74
C GLU A 511 -18.15 9.42 -13.34
N LEU A 512 -18.30 10.38 -12.43
CA LEU A 512 -17.82 10.23 -11.06
C LEU A 512 -18.51 9.08 -10.30
N ASP A 513 -19.77 8.79 -10.60
CA ASP A 513 -20.52 7.70 -9.97
C ASP A 513 -20.12 6.32 -10.50
N GLU A 514 -19.39 6.29 -11.62
CA GLU A 514 -18.84 5.06 -12.20
C GLU A 514 -17.44 4.72 -11.67
N ILE A 515 -16.81 5.59 -10.87
CA ILE A 515 -15.47 5.34 -10.31
C ILE A 515 -15.56 4.31 -9.18
N GLN A 516 -14.72 3.30 -9.28
CA GLN A 516 -14.61 2.20 -8.32
C GLN A 516 -13.16 1.99 -7.88
N ALA A 517 -13.00 1.57 -6.63
CA ALA A 517 -11.71 1.12 -6.11
C ALA A 517 -11.45 -0.32 -6.59
N VAL A 518 -10.52 -0.50 -7.52
CA VAL A 518 -10.20 -1.81 -8.11
C VAL A 518 -8.94 -2.41 -7.48
N PRO A 519 -8.91 -3.72 -7.17
CA PRO A 519 -7.79 -4.38 -6.50
C PRO A 519 -6.62 -4.65 -7.47
N VAL A 520 -5.78 -3.65 -7.74
CA VAL A 520 -4.60 -3.76 -8.61
C VAL A 520 -3.31 -3.63 -7.80
N GLY A 521 -3.15 -4.46 -6.77
CA GLY A 521 -2.05 -4.31 -5.81
C GLY A 521 -2.27 -3.17 -4.80
N GLY A 522 -3.35 -2.41 -4.94
CA GLY A 522 -3.85 -1.35 -4.08
C GLY A 522 -5.25 -0.92 -4.53
N ALA A 523 -5.91 -0.05 -3.77
CA ALA A 523 -7.21 0.53 -4.12
C ALA A 523 -7.03 1.64 -5.16
N VAL A 524 -6.97 1.25 -6.43
CA VAL A 524 -6.76 2.19 -7.56
C VAL A 524 -8.11 2.63 -8.13
N PRO A 525 -8.33 3.94 -8.36
CA PRO A 525 -9.56 4.43 -8.96
C PRO A 525 -9.60 4.08 -10.46
N MET A 526 -10.67 3.43 -10.88
CA MET A 526 -10.93 3.07 -12.27
C MET A 526 -12.41 3.22 -12.61
N LYS A 527 -12.70 3.45 -13.89
CA LYS A 527 -14.08 3.53 -14.38
C LYS A 527 -14.66 2.13 -14.54
N LYS A 528 -15.86 1.93 -14.03
CA LYS A 528 -16.59 0.66 -14.08
C LYS A 528 -16.72 0.14 -15.49
N GLY A 529 -16.30 -1.11 -15.71
CA GLY A 529 -16.38 -1.77 -17.01
C GLY A 529 -15.36 -1.29 -18.05
N LYS A 530 -14.47 -0.35 -17.70
CA LYS A 530 -13.45 0.22 -18.59
C LYS A 530 -12.03 0.03 -18.06
N TRP A 531 -11.77 -1.13 -17.49
CA TRP A 531 -10.48 -1.44 -16.83
C TRP A 531 -9.27 -1.35 -17.77
N GLU A 532 -9.49 -1.56 -19.07
CA GLU A 532 -8.46 -1.47 -20.10
C GLU A 532 -7.97 -0.03 -20.36
N GLU A 533 -8.80 0.97 -20.00
CA GLU A 533 -8.42 2.39 -20.06
C GLU A 533 -7.48 2.80 -18.90
N GLY A 534 -7.24 1.90 -17.92
CA GLY A 534 -6.35 2.14 -16.79
C GLY A 534 -7.00 2.99 -15.69
N ARG A 535 -6.17 3.76 -14.99
CA ARG A 535 -6.60 4.62 -13.88
C ARG A 535 -7.41 5.79 -14.39
N GLN A 536 -8.53 6.07 -13.73
CA GLN A 536 -9.40 7.18 -14.10
C GLN A 536 -10.04 7.79 -12.86
N MET A 537 -9.92 9.11 -12.76
CA MET A 537 -10.62 9.96 -11.80
C MET A 537 -10.88 11.32 -12.48
N PRO A 538 -11.83 11.38 -13.43
CA PRO A 538 -12.18 12.63 -14.10
C PRO A 538 -12.92 13.54 -13.12
N LEU A 539 -12.42 14.76 -12.93
CA LEU A 539 -13.01 15.79 -12.10
C LEU A 539 -13.16 17.09 -12.92
N LEU A 540 -14.28 17.77 -12.76
CA LEU A 540 -14.43 19.13 -13.28
C LEU A 540 -13.72 20.09 -12.32
N ILE A 541 -12.70 20.75 -12.82
CA ILE A 541 -11.87 21.69 -12.06
C ILE A 541 -12.17 23.12 -12.50
N ARG A 542 -12.43 24.00 -11.53
CA ARG A 542 -12.65 25.42 -11.71
C ARG A 542 -11.61 26.22 -10.97
N ALA A 543 -11.06 27.27 -11.58
CA ALA A 543 -10.20 28.19 -10.86
C ALA A 543 -11.01 28.94 -9.78
N ARG A 544 -10.44 29.08 -8.60
CA ARG A 544 -10.97 29.98 -7.57
C ARG A 544 -10.57 31.42 -7.89
N LYS A 545 -11.52 32.34 -7.68
CA LYS A 545 -11.28 33.78 -7.83
C LYS A 545 -10.56 34.33 -6.61
#